data_7730fe98d51757a2c9df161b7a928f5a
#
_entry.id   7730fe98d51757a2c9df161b7a928f5a
#
_cell.length_a   1.000
_cell.length_b   1.000
_cell.length_c   1.000
_cell.angle_alpha   90.00
_cell.angle_beta   90.00
_cell.angle_gamma   90.00
#
_symmetry.space_group_name_H-M   'P 1'
#
loop_
_entity.id
_entity.type
_entity.pdbx_description
1 polymer ?
#
loop_
_entity_poly.entity_id
_entity_poly.type
_entity_poly.pdbx_seq_one_letter_code
_entity_poly.pdbx_strand_id
1 'polypeptide(L)'
;MINLALDIGTTAGPESVLFYFLAPLSILASIGMLLVKKAVHSALLLAWVMISLAIFYIAQDALFLGIVQIVVYTGAVMMLFLFILMLVGVDTSDSLDENIKGLRPIAITAAIGFGGLLTSLISRATFGRPTAVFID
;
A
#
# COMPACT_ATOMS: atom_id res chain seq x y z
N MET A 1 -12.00 -30.13 15.20
CA MET A 1 -10.76 -29.46 14.74
C MET A 1 -10.46 -29.61 13.24
N ILE A 2 -11.17 -30.43 12.50
CA ILE A 2 -10.92 -30.66 11.06
C ILE A 2 -11.67 -29.66 10.16
N ASN A 3 -12.68 -28.97 10.68
CA ASN A 3 -13.54 -28.10 9.87
C ASN A 3 -12.94 -26.70 9.61
N LEU A 4 -11.93 -26.27 10.39
CA LEU A 4 -11.34 -24.93 10.21
C LEU A 4 -10.52 -24.81 8.92
N ALA A 5 -9.88 -25.89 8.49
CA ALA A 5 -9.09 -25.91 7.25
C ALA A 5 -9.95 -26.01 5.99
N LEU A 6 -11.16 -26.61 6.12
CA LEU A 6 -12.14 -26.71 5.02
C LEU A 6 -12.96 -25.42 4.87
N ASP A 7 -13.15 -24.67 5.96
CA ASP A 7 -13.91 -23.43 5.96
C ASP A 7 -13.16 -22.28 5.26
N ILE A 8 -11.82 -22.33 5.23
CA ILE A 8 -11.00 -21.36 4.50
C ILE A 8 -11.15 -21.52 2.98
N GLY A 9 -11.56 -22.68 2.50
CA GLY A 9 -11.74 -22.98 1.08
C GLY A 9 -13.16 -22.75 0.54
N THR A 10 -14.17 -22.70 1.41
CA THR A 10 -15.58 -22.66 1.01
C THR A 10 -16.26 -21.31 1.24
N THR A 11 -15.64 -20.43 2.01
CA THR A 11 -16.10 -19.03 2.22
C THR A 11 -15.31 -18.02 1.40
N ALA A 12 -14.60 -18.46 0.36
CA ALA A 12 -14.00 -17.56 -0.60
C ALA A 12 -15.12 -16.92 -1.45
N GLY A 13 -15.81 -15.97 -0.86
CA GLY A 13 -16.70 -15.07 -1.57
C GLY A 13 -15.93 -14.33 -2.68
N PRO A 14 -16.59 -13.71 -3.63
CA PRO A 14 -15.97 -12.94 -4.70
C PRO A 14 -14.97 -11.90 -4.18
N GLU A 15 -15.13 -11.44 -2.95
CA GLU A 15 -14.26 -10.52 -2.23
C GLU A 15 -12.85 -11.11 -1.98
N SER A 16 -12.78 -12.37 -1.58
CA SER A 16 -11.50 -13.04 -1.34
C SER A 16 -10.72 -13.22 -2.63
N VAL A 17 -11.40 -13.56 -3.72
CA VAL A 17 -10.77 -13.72 -5.04
C VAL A 17 -10.22 -12.37 -5.51
N LEU A 18 -10.98 -11.29 -5.38
CA LEU A 18 -10.53 -9.93 -5.70
C LEU A 18 -9.30 -9.56 -4.86
N PHE A 19 -9.30 -9.88 -3.57
CA PHE A 19 -8.17 -9.60 -2.69
C PHE A 19 -6.90 -10.33 -3.14
N TYR A 20 -7.00 -11.63 -3.42
CA TYR A 20 -5.84 -12.44 -3.83
C TYR A 20 -5.23 -11.99 -5.16
N PHE A 21 -6.01 -11.41 -6.06
CA PHE A 21 -5.50 -10.85 -7.32
C PHE A 21 -5.00 -9.41 -7.18
N LEU A 22 -5.78 -8.57 -6.50
CA LEU A 22 -5.51 -7.13 -6.44
C LEU A 22 -4.38 -6.81 -5.45
N ALA A 23 -4.26 -7.53 -4.34
CA ALA A 23 -3.25 -7.24 -3.33
C ALA A 23 -1.81 -7.41 -3.86
N PRO A 24 -1.44 -8.55 -4.48
CA PRO A 24 -0.09 -8.68 -5.01
C PRO A 24 0.18 -7.69 -6.16
N LEU A 25 -0.82 -7.40 -6.98
CA LEU A 25 -0.69 -6.43 -8.08
C LEU A 25 -0.46 -5.02 -7.55
N SER A 26 -1.14 -4.62 -6.48
CA SER A 26 -0.94 -3.32 -5.81
C SER A 26 0.43 -3.23 -5.15
N ILE A 27 0.90 -4.31 -4.54
CA ILE A 27 2.25 -4.38 -3.95
C ILE A 27 3.31 -4.25 -5.04
N LEU A 28 3.17 -4.96 -6.15
CA LEU A 28 4.09 -4.86 -7.29
C LEU A 28 4.10 -3.45 -7.88
N ALA A 29 2.94 -2.82 -8.03
CA ALA A 29 2.84 -1.44 -8.50
C ALA A 29 3.51 -0.45 -7.54
N SER A 30 3.34 -0.63 -6.22
CA SER A 30 3.98 0.19 -5.20
C SER A 30 5.51 0.05 -5.20
N ILE A 31 6.02 -1.16 -5.34
CA ILE A 31 7.46 -1.41 -5.48
C ILE A 31 7.97 -0.87 -6.83
N GLY A 32 7.21 -1.09 -7.89
CA GLY A 32 7.52 -0.58 -9.22
C GLY A 32 7.65 0.94 -9.25
N MET A 33 6.80 1.66 -8.52
CA MET A 33 6.86 3.11 -8.39
C MET A 33 8.20 3.59 -7.83
N LEU A 34 8.81 2.85 -6.89
CA LEU A 34 10.11 3.20 -6.30
C LEU A 34 11.29 2.91 -7.25
N LEU A 35 11.13 1.93 -8.14
CA LEU A 35 12.19 1.51 -9.06
C LEU A 35 12.22 2.31 -10.37
N VAL A 36 11.11 2.94 -10.72
CA VAL A 36 10.99 3.70 -11.96
C VAL A 36 11.64 5.08 -11.80
N LYS A 37 12.56 5.39 -12.71
CA LYS A 37 13.29 6.68 -12.71
C LYS A 37 12.47 7.84 -13.31
N LYS A 38 11.44 7.54 -14.11
CA LYS A 38 10.62 8.57 -14.76
C LYS A 38 9.43 8.93 -13.90
N ALA A 39 9.33 10.18 -13.46
CA ALA A 39 8.27 10.66 -12.56
C ALA A 39 6.85 10.40 -13.09
N VAL A 40 6.62 10.52 -14.40
CA VAL A 40 5.31 10.24 -15.01
C VAL A 40 4.92 8.76 -14.87
N HIS A 41 5.86 7.84 -15.07
CA HIS A 41 5.58 6.41 -14.90
C HIS A 41 5.33 6.05 -13.44
N SER A 42 6.08 6.65 -12.52
CA SER A 42 5.84 6.53 -11.07
C SER A 42 4.44 7.03 -10.71
N ALA A 43 4.04 8.18 -11.26
CA ALA A 43 2.71 8.74 -11.05
C ALA A 43 1.59 7.83 -11.57
N LEU A 44 1.78 7.19 -12.74
CA LEU A 44 0.82 6.22 -13.27
C LEU A 44 0.70 4.97 -12.38
N LEU A 45 1.80 4.47 -11.85
CA LEU A 45 1.77 3.35 -10.90
C LEU A 45 1.08 3.74 -9.59
N LEU A 46 1.28 4.99 -9.11
CA LEU A 46 0.56 5.52 -7.96
C LEU A 46 -0.95 5.60 -8.25
N ALA A 47 -1.36 6.07 -9.44
CA ALA A 47 -2.76 6.09 -9.84
C ALA A 47 -3.38 4.68 -9.82
N TRP A 48 -2.65 3.68 -10.28
CA TRP A 48 -3.07 2.28 -10.21
C TRP A 48 -3.32 1.83 -8.77
N VAL A 49 -2.40 2.14 -7.84
CA VAL A 49 -2.57 1.82 -6.41
C VAL A 49 -3.80 2.51 -5.83
N MET A 50 -4.04 3.79 -6.18
CA MET A 50 -5.22 4.53 -5.72
C MET A 50 -6.54 3.90 -6.20
N ILE A 51 -6.59 3.44 -7.44
CA ILE A 51 -7.76 2.72 -8.00
C ILE A 51 -7.94 1.37 -7.30
N SER A 52 -6.86 0.65 -7.05
CA SER A 52 -6.90 -0.64 -6.32
C SER A 52 -7.46 -0.46 -4.91
N LEU A 53 -7.08 0.61 -4.21
CA LEU A 53 -7.63 0.95 -2.89
C LEU A 53 -9.15 1.23 -2.96
N ALA A 54 -9.61 1.93 -4.00
CA ALA A 54 -11.03 2.17 -4.19
C ALA A 54 -11.82 0.87 -4.35
N ILE A 55 -11.28 -0.09 -5.12
CA ILE A 55 -11.88 -1.41 -5.30
C ILE A 55 -11.92 -2.16 -3.96
N PHE A 56 -10.86 -2.09 -3.15
CA PHE A 56 -10.86 -2.71 -1.82
C PHE A 56 -11.92 -2.10 -0.89
N TYR A 57 -12.13 -0.79 -0.90
CA TYR A 57 -13.18 -0.15 -0.13
C TYR A 57 -14.57 -0.63 -0.57
N ILE A 58 -14.81 -0.71 -1.88
CA ILE A 58 -16.08 -1.21 -2.42
C ILE A 58 -16.31 -2.68 -2.04
N ALA A 59 -15.26 -3.50 -2.10
CA ALA A 59 -15.32 -4.91 -1.71
C ALA A 59 -15.60 -5.13 -0.21
N GLN A 60 -15.35 -4.12 0.61
CA GLN A 60 -15.63 -4.13 2.05
C GLN A 60 -16.94 -3.41 2.41
N ASP A 61 -17.88 -3.29 1.48
CA ASP A 61 -19.17 -2.60 1.64
C ASP A 61 -19.04 -1.10 1.98
N ALA A 62 -17.83 -0.53 1.88
CA ALA A 62 -17.58 0.89 2.08
C ALA A 62 -17.69 1.68 0.75
N LEU A 63 -18.83 1.58 0.09
CA LEU A 63 -19.08 2.16 -1.23
C LEU A 63 -18.81 3.66 -1.28
N PHE A 64 -19.22 4.38 -0.24
CA PHE A 64 -18.97 5.82 -0.16
C PHE A 64 -17.47 6.15 -0.17
N LEU A 65 -16.68 5.42 0.62
CA LEU A 65 -15.22 5.59 0.64
C LEU A 65 -14.58 5.28 -0.72
N GLY A 66 -15.04 4.21 -1.38
CA GLY A 66 -14.56 3.85 -2.70
C GLY A 66 -14.83 4.93 -3.74
N ILE A 67 -16.02 5.52 -3.74
CA ILE A 67 -16.36 6.64 -4.63
C ILE A 67 -15.51 7.87 -4.33
N VAL A 68 -15.36 8.24 -3.07
CA VAL A 68 -14.51 9.37 -2.66
C VAL A 68 -13.06 9.14 -3.09
N GLN A 69 -12.54 7.93 -2.93
CA GLN A 69 -11.20 7.56 -3.37
C GLN A 69 -10.99 7.78 -4.88
N ILE A 70 -11.96 7.40 -5.71
CA ILE A 70 -11.86 7.59 -7.15
C ILE A 70 -12.00 9.08 -7.52
N VAL A 71 -13.03 9.75 -7.02
CA VAL A 71 -13.37 11.12 -7.44
C VAL A 71 -12.33 12.12 -6.93
N VAL A 72 -11.98 12.04 -5.65
CA VAL A 72 -11.10 13.02 -5.01
C VAL A 72 -9.63 12.66 -5.24
N TYR A 73 -9.23 11.44 -4.88
CA TYR A 73 -7.80 11.08 -4.94
C TYR A 73 -7.33 10.78 -6.35
N THR A 74 -8.05 9.97 -7.11
CA THR A 74 -7.66 9.64 -8.48
C THR A 74 -8.06 10.76 -9.44
N GLY A 75 -9.25 11.30 -9.31
CA GLY A 75 -9.76 12.35 -10.19
C GLY A 75 -9.10 13.72 -9.92
N ALA A 76 -9.29 14.28 -8.73
CA ALA A 76 -8.82 15.63 -8.45
C ALA A 76 -7.32 15.68 -8.13
N VAL A 77 -6.88 14.96 -7.10
CA VAL A 77 -5.49 15.08 -6.59
C VAL A 77 -4.49 14.53 -7.60
N MET A 78 -4.76 13.35 -8.14
CA MET A 78 -3.82 12.69 -9.05
C MET A 78 -3.76 13.39 -10.41
N MET A 79 -4.90 13.87 -10.92
CA MET A 79 -4.93 14.65 -12.16
C MET A 79 -4.20 15.98 -11.99
N LEU A 80 -4.37 16.67 -10.86
CA LEU A 80 -3.62 17.88 -10.56
C LEU A 80 -2.11 17.59 -10.49
N PHE A 81 -1.72 16.51 -9.85
CA PHE A 81 -0.32 16.09 -9.74
C PHE A 81 0.30 15.78 -11.12
N LEU A 82 -0.40 15.01 -11.95
CA LEU A 82 0.04 14.74 -13.32
C LEU A 82 0.13 16.03 -14.16
N PHE A 83 -0.83 16.94 -14.01
CA PHE A 83 -0.80 18.22 -14.69
C PHE A 83 0.44 19.05 -14.30
N ILE A 84 0.75 19.10 -13.01
CA ILE A 84 1.96 19.79 -12.52
C ILE A 84 3.22 19.14 -13.10
N LEU A 85 3.30 17.81 -13.09
CA LEU A 85 4.44 17.10 -13.67
C LEU A 85 4.63 17.39 -15.15
N MET A 86 3.54 17.47 -15.91
CA MET A 86 3.59 17.83 -17.32
C MET A 86 3.99 19.29 -17.54
N LEU A 87 3.54 20.20 -16.66
CA LEU A 87 3.82 21.63 -16.79
C LEU A 87 5.26 21.98 -16.43
N VAL A 88 5.79 21.36 -15.37
CA VAL A 88 7.18 21.55 -14.92
C VAL A 88 8.18 20.93 -15.91
N GLY A 89 7.70 20.01 -16.75
CA GLY A 89 8.55 19.28 -17.68
C GLY A 89 9.44 18.30 -16.90
N VAL A 90 9.20 17.03 -17.05
CA VAL A 90 9.99 15.97 -16.39
C VAL A 90 11.27 15.71 -17.19
N ASP A 91 12.04 16.74 -17.39
CA ASP A 91 13.41 16.65 -17.93
C ASP A 91 14.41 16.46 -16.78
N THR A 92 13.99 15.74 -15.76
CA THR A 92 14.92 15.30 -14.76
C THR A 92 15.37 13.88 -15.09
N SER A 93 16.29 13.80 -16.02
CA SER A 93 17.50 13.01 -15.83
C SER A 93 18.29 13.61 -14.65
N ASP A 94 17.62 13.98 -13.57
CA ASP A 94 18.30 14.09 -12.31
C ASP A 94 18.75 12.67 -12.01
N SER A 95 20.02 12.48 -12.33
CA SER A 95 20.80 11.34 -11.87
C SER A 95 20.53 11.27 -10.38
N LEU A 96 19.72 10.28 -9.98
CA LEU A 96 19.68 9.81 -8.60
C LEU A 96 21.03 9.12 -8.30
N ASP A 97 22.09 9.71 -8.78
CA ASP A 97 23.43 9.44 -8.31
C ASP A 97 23.49 10.08 -6.92
N GLU A 98 23.04 9.30 -5.95
CA GLU A 98 23.31 9.57 -4.55
C GLU A 98 24.84 9.69 -4.42
N ASN A 99 25.32 10.92 -4.53
CA ASN A 99 26.73 11.27 -4.49
C ASN A 99 27.30 11.12 -3.07
N ILE A 100 26.46 10.70 -2.12
CA ILE A 100 26.86 10.44 -0.72
C ILE A 100 27.08 8.94 -0.56
N LYS A 101 28.32 8.51 -0.81
CA LYS A 101 28.77 7.16 -0.50
C LYS A 101 28.56 6.87 0.98
N GLY A 102 27.56 6.06 1.34
CA GLY A 102 27.28 5.67 2.72
C GLY A 102 25.84 5.94 3.20
N LEU A 103 25.07 6.76 2.50
CA LEU A 103 23.69 7.02 2.90
C LEU A 103 22.76 5.81 2.67
N ARG A 104 23.04 5.05 1.64
CA ARG A 104 22.27 3.86 1.27
C ARG A 104 22.24 2.77 2.36
N PRO A 105 23.37 2.32 2.95
CA PRO A 105 23.33 1.36 4.03
C PRO A 105 22.67 1.91 5.29
N ILE A 106 22.82 3.20 5.60
CA ILE A 106 22.18 3.85 6.75
C ILE A 106 20.66 3.88 6.56
N ALA A 107 20.18 4.22 5.36
CA ALA A 107 18.74 4.22 5.05
C ALA A 107 18.14 2.81 5.14
N ILE A 108 18.82 1.79 4.65
CA ILE A 108 18.38 0.39 4.73
C ILE A 108 18.32 -0.09 6.18
N THR A 109 19.35 0.18 6.98
CA THR A 109 19.37 -0.22 8.40
C THR A 109 18.30 0.51 9.20
N ALA A 110 18.08 1.80 8.94
CA ALA A 110 16.99 2.57 9.55
C ALA A 110 15.60 2.02 9.17
N ALA A 111 15.38 1.69 7.91
CA ALA A 111 14.13 1.13 7.42
C ALA A 111 13.84 -0.25 8.05
N ILE A 112 14.84 -1.13 8.12
CA ILE A 112 14.73 -2.45 8.76
C ILE A 112 14.49 -2.29 10.27
N GLY A 113 15.20 -1.40 10.93
CA GLY A 113 15.04 -1.12 12.37
C GLY A 113 13.67 -0.60 12.70
N PHE A 114 13.18 0.37 11.93
CA PHE A 114 11.83 0.94 12.10
C PHE A 114 10.74 -0.08 11.80
N GLY A 115 10.87 -0.84 10.70
CA GLY A 115 9.92 -1.90 10.34
C GLY A 115 9.87 -3.00 11.40
N GLY A 116 11.02 -3.42 11.92
CA GLY A 116 11.11 -4.40 13.01
C GLY A 116 10.48 -3.90 14.30
N LEU A 117 10.69 -2.63 14.63
CA LEU A 117 10.07 -1.99 15.81
C LEU A 117 8.55 -1.93 15.68
N LEU A 118 8.02 -1.51 14.53
CA LEU A 118 6.58 -1.49 14.27
C LEU A 118 5.98 -2.89 14.37
N THR A 119 6.61 -3.89 13.75
CA THR A 119 6.15 -5.29 13.81
C THR A 119 6.14 -5.81 15.23
N SER A 120 7.17 -5.50 16.02
CA SER A 120 7.25 -5.89 17.44
C SER A 120 6.17 -5.23 18.28
N LEU A 121 5.88 -3.94 18.04
CA LEU A 121 4.82 -3.22 18.76
C LEU A 121 3.44 -3.77 18.43
N ILE A 122 3.15 -4.03 17.15
CA ILE A 122 1.88 -4.61 16.71
C ILE A 122 1.72 -6.01 17.29
N SER A 123 2.76 -6.83 17.25
CA SER A 123 2.76 -8.16 17.83
C SER A 123 2.45 -8.12 19.34
N ARG A 124 3.09 -7.24 20.08
CA ARG A 124 2.82 -7.07 21.52
C ARG A 124 1.41 -6.57 21.80
N ALA A 125 0.88 -5.68 20.97
CA ALA A 125 -0.48 -5.16 21.11
C ALA A 125 -1.55 -6.23 20.82
N THR A 126 -1.30 -7.14 19.88
CA THR A 126 -2.23 -8.21 19.52
C THR A 126 -2.16 -9.42 20.46
N PHE A 127 -0.95 -9.82 20.87
CA PHE A 127 -0.76 -10.99 21.73
C PHE A 127 -0.64 -10.65 23.22
N GLY A 128 -0.44 -9.39 23.57
CA GLY A 128 -0.24 -8.90 24.95
C GLY A 128 -1.52 -8.40 25.63
N ARG A 129 -2.71 -8.74 25.16
CA ARG A 129 -3.94 -8.52 25.95
C ARG A 129 -3.95 -9.49 27.11
N PRO A 130 -3.70 -9.05 28.35
CA PRO A 130 -4.06 -9.86 29.49
C PRO A 130 -5.58 -10.03 29.41
N THR A 131 -6.05 -11.26 29.37
CA THR A 131 -7.44 -11.56 29.68
C THR A 131 -7.73 -10.90 31.01
N ALA A 132 -8.47 -9.78 30.99
CA ALA A 132 -9.02 -9.21 32.19
C ALA A 132 -9.95 -10.30 32.77
N VAL A 133 -9.43 -11.02 33.74
CA VAL A 133 -10.22 -11.90 34.58
C VAL A 133 -11.12 -10.94 35.35
N PHE A 134 -12.38 -10.83 34.92
CA PHE A 134 -13.43 -10.28 35.77
C PHE A 134 -13.59 -11.28 36.91
N ILE A 135 -12.98 -10.99 38.04
CA ILE A 135 -13.29 -11.63 39.31
C ILE A 135 -14.44 -10.79 39.87
N ASP A 136 -15.62 -11.45 39.97
CA ASP A 136 -16.77 -10.97 40.74
C ASP A 136 -16.41 -10.79 42.22
#